data_b6d2cdfbd386def132653ed2f8867282
#
_entry.id   b6d2cdfbd386def132653ed2f8867282
#
_cell.length_a   1.000
_cell.length_b   1.000
_cell.length_c   1.000
_cell.angle_alpha   90.00
_cell.angle_beta   90.00
_cell.angle_gamma   90.00
#
_symmetry.space_group_name_H-M   'P 1'
#
loop_
_entity.id
_entity.type
_entity.pdbx_description
1 polymer ?
#
loop_
_entity_poly.entity_id
_entity_poly.type
_entity_poly.pdbx_seq_one_letter_code
_entity_poly.pdbx_strand_id
1 'polypeptide(L)'
;MNIQEIRDSGRPLVCSVSGGKDSTAVILYLKEQEMEKTNPIYYVFADTGWEHPAVYTYLDEVINPLCNGKLNKVTSKKYPGGMEDLVRKKGMFASRQFRFCTAELKVVPILDYLSQFENPINVVGIRAQESYKRSKMDQWDEGGPMDVATWRPLIDFVIDDVVAIHARHGVAPCSLYLRDELPASRVGCFPCLHSRKKEIRAVAEDPFGEKRLVQIRSLEKELGDAAEARNPDNVRPTFFQSREAGESYWPIDEVVNWSKTAWGGKQFELFLPADPSERGCQMWGLCDMPDKDGEFSA
;
A
#
# COMPACT_ATOMS: atom_id res chain seq x y z
N MET A 1 19.45 -13.91 -12.07
CA MET A 1 20.67 -13.11 -11.78
C MET A 1 20.86 -12.97 -10.29
N ASN A 2 22.08 -13.07 -9.80
CA ASN A 2 22.46 -12.70 -8.43
C ASN A 2 22.86 -11.21 -8.37
N ILE A 3 23.13 -10.68 -7.18
CA ILE A 3 23.44 -9.26 -7.00
C ILE A 3 24.70 -8.80 -7.74
N GLN A 4 25.72 -9.68 -7.86
CA GLN A 4 26.95 -9.35 -8.58
C GLN A 4 26.71 -9.26 -10.09
N GLU A 5 25.94 -10.18 -10.65
CA GLU A 5 25.52 -10.14 -12.06
C GLU A 5 24.69 -8.90 -12.38
N ILE A 6 23.85 -8.44 -11.42
CA ILE A 6 23.09 -7.18 -11.56
C ILE A 6 24.05 -5.99 -11.60
N ARG A 7 25.07 -5.94 -10.71
CA ARG A 7 26.09 -4.89 -10.72
C ARG A 7 26.86 -4.87 -12.03
N ASP A 8 27.33 -6.03 -12.46
CA ASP A 8 28.15 -6.16 -13.68
C ASP A 8 27.36 -5.79 -14.94
N SER A 9 26.03 -5.90 -14.90
CA SER A 9 25.18 -5.54 -16.03
C SER A 9 25.09 -4.04 -16.28
N GLY A 10 25.32 -3.18 -15.27
CA GLY A 10 25.18 -1.74 -15.34
C GLY A 10 23.75 -1.25 -15.68
N ARG A 11 22.76 -2.16 -15.72
CA ARG A 11 21.38 -1.86 -16.13
C ARG A 11 20.69 -0.86 -15.18
N PRO A 12 19.81 0.01 -15.68
CA PRO A 12 19.03 0.90 -14.84
C PRO A 12 18.14 0.10 -13.85
N LEU A 13 18.20 0.46 -12.57
CA LEU A 13 17.33 -0.06 -11.52
C LEU A 13 16.18 0.92 -11.31
N VAL A 14 14.94 0.49 -11.54
CA VAL A 14 13.75 1.30 -11.29
C VAL A 14 13.05 0.75 -10.04
N CYS A 15 13.21 1.42 -8.92
CA CYS A 15 12.67 1.03 -7.64
C CYS A 15 11.24 1.55 -7.48
N SER A 16 10.27 0.61 -7.41
CA SER A 16 8.87 0.93 -7.14
C SER A 16 8.65 1.21 -5.66
N VAL A 17 8.24 2.44 -5.34
CA VAL A 17 8.03 2.94 -3.97
C VAL A 17 6.54 3.06 -3.70
N SER A 18 6.10 2.73 -2.48
CA SER A 18 4.68 2.82 -2.07
C SER A 18 4.46 3.64 -0.78
N GLY A 19 5.52 4.16 -0.17
CA GLY A 19 5.48 4.77 1.17
C GLY A 19 5.28 3.75 2.30
N GLY A 20 5.27 2.45 1.98
CA GLY A 20 5.21 1.38 2.96
C GLY A 20 6.60 0.96 3.45
N LYS A 21 6.65 0.34 4.65
CA LYS A 21 7.89 -0.12 5.29
C LYS A 21 8.79 -0.98 4.39
N ASP A 22 8.19 -1.88 3.62
CA ASP A 22 8.94 -2.81 2.78
C ASP A 22 9.58 -2.09 1.57
N SER A 23 8.88 -1.15 0.93
CA SER A 23 9.46 -0.36 -0.15
C SER A 23 10.54 0.62 0.33
N THR A 24 10.42 1.14 1.56
CA THR A 24 11.47 1.93 2.21
C THR A 24 12.70 1.06 2.49
N ALA A 25 12.49 -0.15 3.02
CA ALA A 25 13.59 -1.11 3.24
C ALA A 25 14.34 -1.46 1.96
N VAL A 26 13.69 -1.52 0.78
CA VAL A 26 14.38 -1.68 -0.50
C VAL A 26 15.35 -0.52 -0.77
N ILE A 27 14.91 0.72 -0.57
CA ILE A 27 15.78 1.90 -0.76
C ILE A 27 17.02 1.80 0.13
N LEU A 28 16.81 1.46 1.41
CA LEU A 28 17.89 1.28 2.39
C LEU A 28 18.82 0.14 2.02
N TYR A 29 18.26 -0.99 1.56
CA TYR A 29 19.05 -2.14 1.08
C TYR A 29 19.91 -1.78 -0.13
N LEU A 30 19.36 -1.08 -1.13
CA LEU A 30 20.12 -0.62 -2.30
C LEU A 30 21.30 0.28 -1.89
N LYS A 31 21.11 1.13 -0.85
CA LYS A 31 22.17 1.97 -0.28
C LYS A 31 23.22 1.13 0.46
N GLU A 32 22.83 0.20 1.33
CA GLU A 32 23.76 -0.72 2.02
C GLU A 32 24.61 -1.52 1.02
N GLN A 33 23.99 -1.90 -0.09
CA GLN A 33 24.68 -2.61 -1.17
C GLN A 33 25.46 -1.69 -2.11
N GLU A 34 25.45 -0.38 -1.87
CA GLU A 34 26.15 0.61 -2.72
C GLU A 34 25.82 0.48 -4.23
N MET A 35 24.60 0.05 -4.55
CA MET A 35 24.18 -0.25 -5.93
C MET A 35 24.31 0.95 -6.87
N GLU A 36 24.20 2.16 -6.33
CA GLU A 36 24.37 3.42 -7.10
C GLU A 36 25.77 3.63 -7.69
N LYS A 37 26.78 2.91 -7.19
CA LYS A 37 28.14 2.95 -7.75
C LYS A 37 28.27 2.19 -9.08
N THR A 38 27.37 1.26 -9.34
CA THR A 38 27.42 0.37 -10.51
C THR A 38 26.22 0.52 -11.44
N ASN A 39 25.06 0.89 -10.91
CA ASN A 39 23.81 0.95 -11.66
C ASN A 39 23.12 2.30 -11.47
N PRO A 40 22.61 2.95 -12.52
CA PRO A 40 21.71 4.09 -12.37
C PRO A 40 20.44 3.68 -11.62
N ILE A 41 20.08 4.41 -10.54
CA ILE A 41 18.88 4.11 -9.75
C ILE A 41 17.84 5.22 -9.94
N TYR A 42 16.61 4.79 -10.23
CA TYR A 42 15.43 5.65 -10.38
C TYR A 42 14.35 5.18 -9.39
N TYR A 43 13.59 6.12 -8.85
CA TYR A 43 12.54 5.83 -7.89
C TYR A 43 11.20 6.31 -8.42
N VAL A 44 10.17 5.45 -8.35
CA VAL A 44 8.86 5.74 -8.89
C VAL A 44 7.75 5.38 -7.91
N PHE A 45 6.84 6.31 -7.68
CA PHE A 45 5.61 6.13 -6.92
C PHE A 45 4.42 6.27 -7.86
N ALA A 46 3.57 5.23 -7.92
CA ALA A 46 2.31 5.29 -8.65
C ALA A 46 1.23 5.89 -7.76
N ASP A 47 0.90 7.15 -8.01
CA ASP A 47 -0.13 7.88 -7.27
C ASP A 47 -1.52 7.49 -7.78
N THR A 48 -2.32 6.92 -6.89
CA THR A 48 -3.70 6.51 -7.21
C THR A 48 -4.74 7.57 -6.84
N GLY A 49 -4.34 8.66 -6.17
CA GLY A 49 -5.24 9.64 -5.57
C GLY A 49 -6.08 9.06 -4.42
N TRP A 50 -5.73 7.87 -3.93
CA TRP A 50 -6.51 7.15 -2.92
C TRP A 50 -5.69 6.79 -1.67
N GLU A 51 -4.48 7.29 -1.55
CA GLU A 51 -3.63 7.14 -0.38
C GLU A 51 -4.09 8.06 0.77
N HIS A 52 -3.67 7.72 1.99
CA HIS A 52 -3.86 8.58 3.17
C HIS A 52 -2.90 9.80 3.10
N PRO A 53 -3.29 11.00 3.57
CA PRO A 53 -2.41 12.18 3.59
C PRO A 53 -1.04 11.94 4.24
N ALA A 54 -0.97 11.17 5.33
CA ALA A 54 0.28 10.82 5.99
C ALA A 54 1.26 10.04 5.07
N VAL A 55 0.75 9.36 4.03
CA VAL A 55 1.61 8.69 3.04
C VAL A 55 2.30 9.73 2.17
N TYR A 56 1.59 10.74 1.71
CA TYR A 56 2.17 11.83 0.91
C TYR A 56 3.21 12.61 1.72
N THR A 57 2.89 12.95 2.98
CA THR A 57 3.85 13.56 3.90
C THR A 57 5.12 12.71 4.03
N TYR A 58 4.96 11.40 4.26
CA TYR A 58 6.09 10.49 4.37
C TYR A 58 6.91 10.37 3.08
N LEU A 59 6.24 10.37 1.92
CA LEU A 59 6.91 10.38 0.61
C LEU A 59 7.74 11.67 0.41
N ASP A 60 7.22 12.82 0.83
CA ASP A 60 7.88 14.10 0.61
C ASP A 60 8.99 14.39 1.64
N GLU A 61 8.74 14.08 2.91
CA GLU A 61 9.64 14.41 4.02
C GLU A 61 10.71 13.36 4.31
N VAL A 62 10.45 12.09 3.99
CA VAL A 62 11.36 10.99 4.29
C VAL A 62 11.86 10.30 3.01
N ILE A 63 10.96 9.82 2.16
CA ILE A 63 11.36 9.02 0.99
C ILE A 63 12.08 9.86 -0.05
N ASN A 64 11.56 11.03 -0.39
CA ASN A 64 12.18 11.88 -1.40
C ASN A 64 13.61 12.31 -1.02
N PRO A 65 13.91 12.74 0.22
CA PRO A 65 15.30 12.94 0.69
C PRO A 65 16.15 11.66 0.62
N LEU A 66 15.60 10.50 1.02
CA LEU A 66 16.32 9.22 0.88
C LEU A 66 16.66 8.90 -0.58
N CYS A 67 15.86 9.34 -1.52
CA CYS A 67 16.10 9.21 -2.96
C CYS A 67 16.91 10.37 -3.56
N ASN A 68 17.58 11.18 -2.74
CA ASN A 68 18.34 12.39 -3.16
C ASN A 68 17.48 13.36 -4.01
N GLY A 69 16.19 13.52 -3.67
CA GLY A 69 15.24 14.37 -4.39
C GLY A 69 14.78 13.82 -5.75
N LYS A 70 15.02 12.53 -6.03
CA LYS A 70 14.75 11.91 -7.34
C LYS A 70 13.51 11.00 -7.36
N LEU A 71 12.59 11.17 -6.41
CA LEU A 71 11.34 10.42 -6.41
C LEU A 71 10.40 10.94 -7.50
N ASN A 72 10.09 10.11 -8.48
CA ASN A 72 9.14 10.42 -9.55
C ASN A 72 7.74 9.96 -9.14
N LYS A 73 6.76 10.87 -9.13
CA LYS A 73 5.35 10.54 -8.93
C LYS A 73 4.68 10.40 -10.30
N VAL A 74 4.11 9.24 -10.58
CA VAL A 74 3.41 8.94 -11.84
C VAL A 74 1.94 8.65 -11.60
N THR A 75 1.08 9.09 -12.50
CA THR A 75 -0.37 8.88 -12.46
C THR A 75 -0.84 8.18 -13.74
N SER A 76 -2.03 7.59 -13.69
CA SER A 76 -2.63 7.01 -14.89
C SER A 76 -3.02 8.10 -15.89
N LYS A 77 -2.46 8.05 -17.09
CA LYS A 77 -2.84 8.96 -18.21
C LYS A 77 -4.31 8.80 -18.60
N LYS A 78 -4.84 7.58 -18.49
CA LYS A 78 -6.22 7.23 -18.82
C LYS A 78 -7.22 7.67 -17.75
N TYR A 79 -6.78 7.71 -16.48
CA TYR A 79 -7.59 8.05 -15.32
C TYR A 79 -6.87 9.11 -14.47
N PRO A 80 -6.76 10.35 -14.96
CA PRO A 80 -5.98 11.41 -14.30
C PRO A 80 -6.56 11.79 -12.93
N GLY A 81 -7.86 11.59 -12.69
CA GLY A 81 -8.51 11.74 -11.39
C GLY A 81 -8.34 10.53 -10.46
N GLY A 82 -7.44 9.59 -10.78
CA GLY A 82 -7.11 8.45 -9.93
C GLY A 82 -8.28 7.48 -9.73
N MET A 83 -8.46 7.02 -8.49
CA MET A 83 -9.47 6.02 -8.13
C MET A 83 -10.90 6.46 -8.46
N GLU A 84 -11.25 7.72 -8.18
CA GLU A 84 -12.60 8.21 -8.45
C GLU A 84 -12.92 8.23 -9.95
N ASP A 85 -12.00 8.75 -10.76
CA ASP A 85 -12.15 8.79 -12.22
C ASP A 85 -12.24 7.36 -12.79
N LEU A 86 -11.42 6.44 -12.26
CA LEU A 86 -11.45 5.04 -12.66
C LEU A 86 -12.81 4.39 -12.40
N VAL A 87 -13.35 4.51 -11.18
CA VAL A 87 -14.62 3.84 -10.83
C VAL A 87 -15.80 4.47 -11.57
N ARG A 88 -15.81 5.78 -11.78
CA ARG A 88 -16.83 6.46 -12.59
C ARG A 88 -16.82 5.98 -14.04
N LYS A 89 -15.64 5.94 -14.66
CA LYS A 89 -15.51 5.47 -16.05
C LYS A 89 -15.81 3.98 -16.23
N LYS A 90 -15.51 3.16 -15.21
CA LYS A 90 -15.86 1.72 -15.21
C LYS A 90 -17.32 1.46 -14.85
N GLY A 91 -18.00 2.39 -14.18
CA GLY A 91 -19.35 2.21 -13.67
C GLY A 91 -19.46 1.19 -12.53
N MET A 92 -18.33 0.84 -11.89
CA MET A 92 -18.25 -0.15 -10.82
C MET A 92 -16.96 0.00 -10.02
N PHE A 93 -16.98 -0.51 -8.78
CA PHE A 93 -15.74 -0.66 -8.00
C PHE A 93 -14.97 -1.90 -8.43
N ALA A 94 -13.65 -1.85 -8.26
CA ALA A 94 -12.83 -3.04 -8.40
C ALA A 94 -13.14 -4.04 -7.27
N SER A 95 -12.83 -5.31 -7.48
CA SER A 95 -13.07 -6.37 -6.51
C SER A 95 -11.81 -7.19 -6.25
N ARG A 96 -11.90 -8.13 -5.32
CA ARG A 96 -10.80 -9.08 -5.05
C ARG A 96 -10.48 -9.95 -6.27
N GLN A 97 -11.46 -10.23 -7.10
CA GLN A 97 -11.32 -11.02 -8.33
C GLN A 97 -10.90 -10.13 -9.52
N PHE A 98 -11.49 -8.93 -9.64
CA PHE A 98 -11.27 -8.00 -10.73
C PHE A 98 -10.51 -6.77 -10.25
N ARG A 99 -9.20 -6.93 -10.12
CA ARG A 99 -8.27 -5.92 -9.56
C ARG A 99 -7.83 -4.87 -10.57
N PHE A 100 -8.77 -4.35 -11.38
CA PHE A 100 -8.44 -3.35 -12.39
C PHE A 100 -7.85 -2.06 -11.80
N CYS A 101 -8.14 -1.72 -10.54
CA CYS A 101 -7.50 -0.60 -9.87
C CYS A 101 -5.96 -0.79 -9.76
N THR A 102 -5.49 -2.01 -9.51
CA THR A 102 -4.04 -2.29 -9.50
C THR A 102 -3.45 -2.19 -10.91
N ALA A 103 -4.12 -2.76 -11.90
CA ALA A 103 -3.65 -2.73 -13.29
C ALA A 103 -3.57 -1.29 -13.82
N GLU A 104 -4.67 -0.54 -13.74
CA GLU A 104 -4.83 0.76 -14.40
C GLU A 104 -4.14 1.92 -13.65
N LEU A 105 -4.08 1.86 -12.29
CA LEU A 105 -3.54 2.97 -11.50
C LEU A 105 -2.12 2.73 -10.97
N LYS A 106 -1.60 1.50 -11.03
CA LYS A 106 -0.25 1.18 -10.54
C LYS A 106 0.61 0.53 -11.62
N VAL A 107 0.17 -0.60 -12.18
CA VAL A 107 0.98 -1.37 -13.14
C VAL A 107 1.23 -0.58 -14.42
N VAL A 108 0.18 -0.08 -15.06
CA VAL A 108 0.30 0.67 -16.32
C VAL A 108 1.17 1.92 -16.16
N PRO A 109 0.97 2.82 -15.17
CA PRO A 109 1.84 3.97 -14.98
C PRO A 109 3.31 3.62 -14.71
N ILE A 110 3.57 2.52 -13.96
CA ILE A 110 4.94 2.05 -13.72
C ILE A 110 5.56 1.49 -15.01
N LEU A 111 4.80 0.73 -15.81
CA LEU A 111 5.26 0.25 -17.12
C LEU A 111 5.58 1.39 -18.08
N ASP A 112 4.71 2.40 -18.14
CA ASP A 112 4.94 3.62 -18.92
C ASP A 112 6.23 4.34 -18.47
N TYR A 113 6.55 4.30 -17.19
CA TYR A 113 7.78 4.87 -16.67
C TYR A 113 8.99 4.00 -17.01
N LEU A 114 8.89 2.69 -16.83
CA LEU A 114 9.93 1.71 -17.18
C LEU A 114 10.30 1.75 -18.67
N SER A 115 9.33 1.97 -19.55
CA SER A 115 9.55 2.01 -21.00
C SER A 115 10.45 3.16 -21.48
N GLN A 116 10.78 4.11 -20.59
CA GLN A 116 11.70 5.22 -20.90
C GLN A 116 13.17 4.80 -20.83
N PHE A 117 13.47 3.62 -20.31
CA PHE A 117 14.81 3.11 -20.10
C PHE A 117 15.10 1.90 -21.00
N GLU A 118 16.33 1.80 -21.44
CA GLU A 118 16.78 0.64 -22.18
C GLU A 118 17.06 -0.52 -21.20
N ASN A 119 16.38 -1.64 -21.39
CA ASN A 119 16.52 -2.87 -20.60
C ASN A 119 16.56 -2.67 -19.07
N PRO A 120 15.56 -1.97 -18.47
CA PRO A 120 15.56 -1.69 -17.05
C PRO A 120 15.31 -2.95 -16.20
N ILE A 121 15.69 -2.88 -14.93
CA ILE A 121 15.31 -3.86 -13.90
C ILE A 121 14.29 -3.20 -12.98
N ASN A 122 13.09 -3.76 -12.91
CA ASN A 122 12.07 -3.35 -11.95
C ASN A 122 12.42 -3.91 -10.56
N VAL A 123 12.64 -3.05 -9.57
CA VAL A 123 12.99 -3.45 -8.20
C VAL A 123 11.77 -3.27 -7.30
N VAL A 124 11.35 -4.34 -6.63
CA VAL A 124 10.11 -4.34 -5.82
C VAL A 124 10.32 -4.91 -4.42
N GLY A 125 9.72 -4.25 -3.43
CA GLY A 125 9.78 -4.65 -2.02
C GLY A 125 8.72 -5.72 -1.70
N ILE A 126 8.92 -6.93 -2.19
CA ILE A 126 8.06 -8.09 -1.91
C ILE A 126 8.80 -9.06 -1.01
N ARG A 127 8.11 -9.60 0.02
CA ARG A 127 8.63 -10.63 0.92
C ARG A 127 7.79 -11.90 0.84
N ALA A 128 8.44 -13.05 0.88
CA ALA A 128 7.79 -14.36 0.88
C ALA A 128 6.80 -14.52 2.04
N GLN A 129 7.14 -13.96 3.20
CA GLN A 129 6.33 -14.00 4.43
C GLN A 129 4.92 -13.36 4.27
N GLU A 130 4.72 -12.45 3.32
CA GLU A 130 3.47 -11.70 3.22
C GLU A 130 2.27 -12.52 2.71
N SER A 131 2.50 -13.57 1.94
CA SER A 131 1.43 -14.48 1.47
C SER A 131 1.98 -15.74 0.79
N TYR A 132 1.15 -16.80 0.75
CA TYR A 132 1.48 -18.04 0.05
C TYR A 132 1.88 -17.81 -1.43
N LYS A 133 1.18 -16.91 -2.15
CA LYS A 133 1.56 -16.60 -3.54
C LYS A 133 2.94 -15.96 -3.64
N ARG A 134 3.30 -15.08 -2.68
CA ARG A 134 4.61 -14.44 -2.64
C ARG A 134 5.73 -15.39 -2.22
N SER A 135 5.44 -16.38 -1.37
CA SER A 135 6.42 -17.40 -0.98
C SER A 135 6.83 -18.35 -2.14
N LYS A 136 6.15 -18.27 -3.27
CA LYS A 136 6.48 -19.02 -4.49
C LYS A 136 7.17 -18.16 -5.56
N MET A 137 7.46 -16.90 -5.25
CA MET A 137 8.15 -16.01 -6.17
C MET A 137 9.67 -16.14 -5.97
N ASP A 138 10.40 -16.19 -7.08
CA ASP A 138 11.85 -16.15 -7.05
C ASP A 138 12.37 -14.72 -6.80
N GLN A 139 13.57 -14.61 -6.30
CA GLN A 139 14.26 -13.33 -6.12
C GLN A 139 14.43 -12.58 -7.44
N TRP A 140 14.72 -13.32 -8.52
CA TRP A 140 14.90 -12.82 -9.87
C TRP A 140 13.86 -13.43 -10.82
N ASP A 141 13.34 -12.61 -11.73
CA ASP A 141 12.39 -13.00 -12.75
C ASP A 141 12.73 -12.24 -14.05
N GLU A 142 13.12 -12.94 -15.11
CA GLU A 142 13.62 -12.34 -16.35
C GLU A 142 12.52 -11.76 -17.23
N GLY A 143 11.33 -12.30 -17.17
CA GLY A 143 10.20 -11.90 -18.03
C GLY A 143 8.86 -12.00 -17.31
N GLY A 144 8.80 -11.48 -16.09
CA GLY A 144 7.59 -11.52 -15.26
C GLY A 144 6.31 -11.00 -15.93
N PRO A 145 5.20 -10.88 -15.19
CA PRO A 145 3.89 -10.50 -15.76
C PRO A 145 3.88 -9.17 -16.53
N MET A 146 4.96 -8.41 -16.44
CA MET A 146 5.14 -7.10 -17.08
C MET A 146 6.11 -7.15 -18.27
N ASP A 147 6.61 -8.33 -18.64
CA ASP A 147 7.67 -8.52 -19.65
C ASP A 147 8.92 -7.65 -19.38
N VAL A 148 9.18 -7.37 -18.11
CA VAL A 148 10.33 -6.60 -17.62
C VAL A 148 11.03 -7.41 -16.54
N ALA A 149 12.35 -7.50 -16.62
CA ALA A 149 13.15 -8.15 -15.59
C ALA A 149 12.83 -7.56 -14.21
N THR A 150 12.52 -8.40 -13.25
CA THR A 150 12.09 -7.99 -11.91
C THR A 150 13.01 -8.59 -10.85
N TRP A 151 13.57 -7.73 -10.00
CA TRP A 151 14.35 -8.10 -8.84
C TRP A 151 13.59 -7.83 -7.54
N ARG A 152 13.59 -8.84 -6.65
CA ARG A 152 12.93 -8.81 -5.33
C ARG A 152 13.99 -8.98 -4.24
N PRO A 153 14.80 -7.94 -3.94
CA PRO A 153 15.96 -8.07 -3.05
C PRO A 153 15.60 -8.53 -1.63
N LEU A 154 14.36 -8.27 -1.19
CA LEU A 154 13.92 -8.59 0.17
C LEU A 154 13.04 -9.85 0.23
N ILE A 155 13.05 -10.72 -0.78
CA ILE A 155 12.12 -11.85 -0.85
C ILE A 155 12.24 -12.77 0.38
N ASP A 156 13.44 -12.98 0.89
CA ASP A 156 13.73 -13.83 2.05
C ASP A 156 13.68 -13.09 3.40
N PHE A 157 13.46 -11.75 3.40
CA PHE A 157 13.36 -10.98 4.63
C PHE A 157 12.10 -11.35 5.41
N VAL A 158 12.24 -11.47 6.74
CA VAL A 158 11.12 -11.46 7.68
C VAL A 158 10.85 -10.04 8.18
N ILE A 159 9.79 -9.86 8.97
CA ILE A 159 9.43 -8.52 9.46
C ILE A 159 10.54 -7.92 10.33
N ASP A 160 11.24 -8.72 11.11
CA ASP A 160 12.33 -8.27 11.97
C ASP A 160 13.52 -7.73 11.17
N ASP A 161 13.81 -8.28 9.99
CA ASP A 161 14.84 -7.76 9.09
C ASP A 161 14.47 -6.39 8.54
N VAL A 162 13.16 -6.19 8.24
CA VAL A 162 12.63 -4.89 7.81
C VAL A 162 12.75 -3.86 8.92
N VAL A 163 12.39 -4.21 10.15
CA VAL A 163 12.56 -3.34 11.32
C VAL A 163 14.03 -3.02 11.53
N ALA A 164 14.89 -4.05 11.51
CA ALA A 164 16.32 -3.90 11.73
C ALA A 164 17.01 -2.97 10.69
N ILE A 165 16.65 -3.06 9.41
CA ILE A 165 17.24 -2.17 8.39
C ILE A 165 16.79 -0.73 8.58
N HIS A 166 15.52 -0.49 8.92
CA HIS A 166 15.04 0.84 9.28
C HIS A 166 15.79 1.42 10.48
N ALA A 167 15.95 0.62 11.55
CA ALA A 167 16.64 1.03 12.76
C ALA A 167 18.13 1.36 12.51
N ARG A 168 18.84 0.52 11.74
CA ARG A 168 20.26 0.76 11.39
C ARG A 168 20.48 2.08 10.65
N HIS A 169 19.50 2.50 9.86
CA HIS A 169 19.56 3.76 9.12
C HIS A 169 18.90 4.95 9.85
N GLY A 170 18.33 4.74 11.03
CA GLY A 170 17.59 5.79 11.76
C GLY A 170 16.37 6.30 11.00
N VAL A 171 15.75 5.47 10.15
CA VAL A 171 14.61 5.85 9.32
C VAL A 171 13.32 5.29 9.91
N ALA A 172 12.52 6.17 10.51
CA ALA A 172 11.20 5.78 11.00
C ALA A 172 10.28 5.35 9.84
N PRO A 173 9.39 4.37 10.05
CA PRO A 173 8.35 4.05 9.08
C PRO A 173 7.28 5.15 9.02
N CYS A 174 6.36 5.07 8.05
CA CYS A 174 5.22 5.97 7.98
C CYS A 174 4.43 5.97 9.31
N SER A 175 4.03 7.15 9.78
CA SER A 175 3.33 7.34 11.05
C SER A 175 2.09 6.45 11.23
N LEU A 176 1.47 5.99 10.15
CA LEU A 176 0.35 5.05 10.22
C LEU A 176 0.70 3.70 10.86
N TYR A 177 1.97 3.29 10.82
CA TYR A 177 2.45 2.08 11.51
C TYR A 177 2.70 2.29 13.00
N LEU A 178 2.87 3.54 13.43
CA LEU A 178 3.28 3.91 14.77
C LEU A 178 2.11 4.27 15.70
N ARG A 179 0.88 4.16 15.21
CA ARG A 179 -0.32 4.44 16.01
C ARG A 179 -0.41 3.48 17.18
N ASP A 180 -0.75 4.00 18.35
CA ASP A 180 -0.95 3.21 19.57
C ASP A 180 -2.18 2.32 19.46
N GLU A 181 -3.25 2.87 18.85
CA GLU A 181 -4.48 2.13 18.56
C GLU A 181 -4.59 1.88 17.06
N LEU A 182 -4.96 0.65 16.69
CA LEU A 182 -5.18 0.23 15.31
C LEU A 182 -4.02 0.61 14.34
N PRO A 183 -2.77 0.25 14.65
CA PRO A 183 -1.66 0.51 13.76
C PRO A 183 -1.89 -0.16 12.40
N ALA A 184 -1.46 0.50 11.34
CA ALA A 184 -1.59 -0.05 10.00
C ALA A 184 -0.72 -1.30 9.85
N SER A 185 -1.28 -2.41 9.37
CA SER A 185 -0.50 -3.59 9.01
C SER A 185 0.25 -3.40 7.69
N ARG A 186 -0.30 -2.53 6.84
CA ARG A 186 0.28 -2.12 5.55
C ARG A 186 -0.18 -0.71 5.20
N VAL A 187 0.63 -0.02 4.42
CA VAL A 187 0.34 1.31 3.89
C VAL A 187 0.13 1.24 2.37
N GLY A 188 -0.79 2.03 1.87
CA GLY A 188 -1.22 2.11 0.47
C GLY A 188 -2.57 2.80 0.36
N CYS A 189 -3.43 2.33 -0.55
CA CYS A 189 -4.81 2.85 -0.70
C CYS A 189 -5.57 2.83 0.64
N PHE A 190 -6.33 3.89 0.93
CA PHE A 190 -7.03 4.09 2.20
C PHE A 190 -8.52 4.40 1.98
N PRO A 191 -9.44 3.41 2.22
CA PRO A 191 -9.17 1.99 2.43
C PRO A 191 -8.77 1.26 1.14
N CYS A 192 -8.15 0.10 1.28
CA CYS A 192 -7.94 -0.84 0.19
C CYS A 192 -9.12 -1.83 0.10
N LEU A 193 -9.46 -2.30 -1.09
CA LEU A 193 -10.46 -3.37 -1.31
C LEU A 193 -10.13 -4.66 -0.53
N HIS A 194 -8.84 -4.85 -0.21
CA HIS A 194 -8.34 -5.99 0.55
C HIS A 194 -8.19 -5.68 2.05
N SER A 195 -8.73 -4.55 2.52
CA SER A 195 -8.68 -4.20 3.93
C SER A 195 -9.32 -5.28 4.80
N ARG A 196 -8.65 -5.57 5.90
CA ARG A 196 -9.16 -6.47 6.95
C ARG A 196 -10.10 -5.69 7.86
N LYS A 197 -10.86 -6.41 8.69
CA LYS A 197 -11.82 -5.81 9.63
C LYS A 197 -11.20 -4.71 10.49
N LYS A 198 -10.03 -4.96 11.10
CA LYS A 198 -9.28 -3.96 11.88
C LYS A 198 -8.88 -2.73 11.05
N GLU A 199 -8.45 -2.93 9.81
CA GLU A 199 -8.07 -1.83 8.89
C GLU A 199 -9.27 -0.98 8.49
N ILE A 200 -10.46 -1.58 8.30
CA ILE A 200 -11.71 -0.85 8.03
C ILE A 200 -12.11 -0.03 9.26
N ARG A 201 -12.00 -0.62 10.46
CA ARG A 201 -12.22 0.09 11.71
C ARG A 201 -11.26 1.27 11.87
N ALA A 202 -9.98 1.08 11.56
CA ALA A 202 -8.98 2.14 11.57
C ALA A 202 -9.34 3.30 10.65
N VAL A 203 -9.96 3.04 9.47
CA VAL A 203 -10.48 4.11 8.61
C VAL A 203 -11.61 4.87 9.29
N ALA A 204 -12.54 4.17 9.96
CA ALA A 204 -13.68 4.81 10.62
C ALA A 204 -13.29 5.66 11.84
N GLU A 205 -12.17 5.34 12.48
CA GLU A 205 -11.66 6.04 13.66
C GLU A 205 -10.57 7.09 13.33
N ASP A 206 -10.14 7.16 12.07
CA ASP A 206 -9.13 8.09 11.59
C ASP A 206 -9.70 9.50 11.38
N PRO A 207 -9.00 10.57 11.79
CA PRO A 207 -9.46 11.95 11.54
C PRO A 207 -9.70 12.28 10.06
N PHE A 208 -8.94 11.68 9.14
CA PHE A 208 -9.16 11.79 7.70
C PHE A 208 -10.23 10.81 7.20
N GLY A 209 -10.54 9.78 7.98
CA GLY A 209 -11.37 8.65 7.57
C GLY A 209 -12.79 9.06 7.19
N GLU A 210 -13.43 9.95 7.96
CA GLU A 210 -14.80 10.42 7.64
C GLU A 210 -14.85 11.10 6.26
N LYS A 211 -13.86 11.91 5.92
CA LYS A 211 -13.77 12.51 4.58
C LYS A 211 -13.75 11.43 3.49
N ARG A 212 -13.00 10.35 3.72
CA ARG A 212 -12.91 9.23 2.79
C ARG A 212 -14.22 8.43 2.73
N LEU A 213 -14.87 8.22 3.86
CA LEU A 213 -16.17 7.54 3.90
C LEU A 213 -17.25 8.33 3.16
N VAL A 214 -17.27 9.67 3.30
CA VAL A 214 -18.15 10.55 2.52
C VAL A 214 -17.91 10.40 1.02
N GLN A 215 -16.67 10.36 0.57
CA GLN A 215 -16.33 10.10 -0.84
C GLN A 215 -16.87 8.75 -1.33
N ILE A 216 -16.71 7.69 -0.52
CA ILE A 216 -17.19 6.35 -0.88
C ILE A 216 -18.72 6.35 -0.96
N ARG A 217 -19.44 6.91 0.03
CA ARG A 217 -20.91 7.01 0.01
C ARG A 217 -21.40 7.73 -1.25
N SER A 218 -20.76 8.84 -1.60
CA SER A 218 -21.09 9.60 -2.81
C SER A 218 -20.91 8.77 -4.08
N LEU A 219 -19.80 8.03 -4.19
CA LEU A 219 -19.54 7.16 -5.33
C LEU A 219 -20.50 5.97 -5.38
N GLU A 220 -20.82 5.34 -4.24
CA GLU A 220 -21.80 4.24 -4.17
C GLU A 220 -23.18 4.71 -4.64
N LYS A 221 -23.60 5.91 -4.20
CA LYS A 221 -24.85 6.52 -4.64
C LYS A 221 -24.85 6.83 -6.14
N GLU A 222 -23.83 7.53 -6.63
CA GLU A 222 -23.69 7.94 -8.05
C GLU A 222 -23.72 6.71 -8.97
N LEU A 223 -22.92 5.69 -8.66
CA LEU A 223 -22.86 4.48 -9.46
C LEU A 223 -24.14 3.64 -9.35
N GLY A 224 -24.77 3.61 -8.17
CA GLY A 224 -26.03 2.93 -7.94
C GLY A 224 -27.16 3.54 -8.76
N ASP A 225 -27.31 4.85 -8.71
CA ASP A 225 -28.32 5.58 -9.48
C ASP A 225 -28.11 5.39 -11.00
N ALA A 226 -26.86 5.40 -11.45
CA ALA A 226 -26.53 5.13 -12.85
C ALA A 226 -26.77 3.66 -13.26
N ALA A 227 -26.63 2.71 -12.37
CA ALA A 227 -26.90 1.29 -12.63
C ALA A 227 -28.43 1.04 -12.74
N GLU A 228 -29.20 1.60 -11.82
CA GLU A 228 -30.69 1.53 -11.82
C GLU A 228 -31.28 2.21 -13.05
N ALA A 229 -30.76 3.37 -13.46
CA ALA A 229 -31.23 4.07 -14.66
C ALA A 229 -31.03 3.25 -15.95
N ARG A 230 -30.02 2.38 -15.98
CA ARG A 230 -29.79 1.46 -17.11
C ARG A 230 -30.71 0.23 -17.07
N ASN A 231 -30.93 -0.32 -15.92
CA ASN A 231 -31.87 -1.42 -15.66
C ASN A 231 -32.19 -1.46 -14.16
N PRO A 232 -33.49 -1.33 -13.76
CA PRO A 232 -33.91 -1.38 -12.36
C PRO A 232 -33.51 -2.66 -11.60
N ASP A 233 -33.31 -3.76 -12.31
CA ASP A 233 -32.88 -5.04 -11.72
C ASP A 233 -31.37 -5.13 -11.49
N ASN A 234 -30.61 -4.12 -11.89
CA ASN A 234 -29.16 -4.11 -11.69
C ASN A 234 -28.82 -3.97 -10.19
N VAL A 235 -27.84 -4.77 -9.79
CA VAL A 235 -27.27 -4.64 -8.45
C VAL A 235 -26.51 -3.32 -8.33
N ARG A 236 -26.77 -2.58 -7.26
CA ARG A 236 -26.04 -1.34 -6.95
C ARG A 236 -24.60 -1.65 -6.59
N PRO A 237 -23.61 -1.05 -7.27
CA PRO A 237 -22.19 -1.27 -6.94
C PRO A 237 -21.84 -0.72 -5.55
N THR A 238 -21.11 -1.49 -4.75
CA THR A 238 -20.60 -1.08 -3.44
C THR A 238 -19.08 -1.21 -3.39
N PHE A 239 -18.42 -0.41 -2.55
CA PHE A 239 -16.96 -0.40 -2.43
C PHE A 239 -16.42 -1.75 -1.95
N PHE A 240 -17.05 -2.35 -0.97
CA PHE A 240 -16.78 -3.72 -0.56
C PHE A 240 -17.89 -4.65 -1.07
N GLN A 241 -17.52 -5.87 -1.43
CA GLN A 241 -18.49 -6.90 -1.79
C GLN A 241 -18.96 -7.63 -0.55
N SER A 242 -20.26 -7.98 -0.50
CA SER A 242 -20.81 -8.81 0.56
C SER A 242 -20.05 -10.14 0.68
N ARG A 243 -19.99 -10.66 1.90
CA ARG A 243 -19.41 -11.98 2.21
C ARG A 243 -20.44 -13.10 2.19
N GLU A 244 -21.70 -12.75 2.23
CA GLU A 244 -22.78 -13.73 2.24
C GLU A 244 -23.14 -14.14 0.81
N ALA A 245 -23.28 -15.45 0.59
CA ALA A 245 -23.65 -15.98 -0.70
C ALA A 245 -25.09 -15.54 -1.04
N GLY A 246 -25.23 -14.78 -2.14
CA GLY A 246 -26.53 -14.27 -2.59
C GLY A 246 -26.80 -12.81 -2.23
N GLU A 247 -26.03 -12.20 -1.33
CA GLU A 247 -26.08 -10.75 -1.08
C GLU A 247 -25.01 -10.05 -1.91
N SER A 248 -25.46 -9.13 -2.74
CA SER A 248 -24.55 -8.37 -3.63
C SER A 248 -24.40 -6.91 -3.23
N TYR A 249 -25.22 -6.42 -2.29
CA TYR A 249 -25.23 -5.04 -1.83
C TYR A 249 -24.76 -4.97 -0.37
N TRP A 250 -23.63 -4.29 -0.13
CA TRP A 250 -23.08 -4.10 1.19
C TRP A 250 -22.47 -2.70 1.30
N PRO A 251 -23.29 -1.67 1.55
CA PRO A 251 -22.86 -0.27 1.57
C PRO A 251 -21.82 -0.01 2.65
N ILE A 252 -21.01 1.01 2.41
CA ILE A 252 -19.85 1.31 3.26
C ILE A 252 -20.21 1.50 4.74
N ASP A 253 -21.38 2.07 5.04
CA ASP A 253 -21.81 2.29 6.42
C ASP A 253 -22.10 0.98 7.18
N GLU A 254 -22.66 -0.01 6.50
CA GLU A 254 -22.86 -1.34 7.07
C GLU A 254 -21.50 -2.06 7.28
N VAL A 255 -20.58 -1.89 6.34
CA VAL A 255 -19.21 -2.42 6.45
C VAL A 255 -18.48 -1.80 7.64
N VAL A 256 -18.61 -0.49 7.84
CA VAL A 256 -18.05 0.23 8.99
C VAL A 256 -18.68 -0.27 10.29
N ASN A 257 -20.00 -0.39 10.35
CA ASN A 257 -20.69 -0.92 11.54
C ASN A 257 -20.26 -2.35 11.85
N TRP A 258 -20.18 -3.22 10.83
CA TRP A 258 -19.67 -4.56 10.98
C TRP A 258 -18.21 -4.57 11.49
N SER A 259 -17.39 -3.61 11.07
CA SER A 259 -15.97 -3.56 11.50
C SER A 259 -15.80 -3.32 13.00
N LYS A 260 -16.78 -2.67 13.64
CA LYS A 260 -16.81 -2.36 15.08
C LYS A 260 -17.34 -3.51 15.94
N THR A 261 -17.81 -4.61 15.33
CA THR A 261 -18.36 -5.75 16.07
C THR A 261 -17.26 -6.75 16.48
N ALA A 262 -17.52 -7.56 17.48
CA ALA A 262 -16.74 -8.73 17.83
C ALA A 262 -17.04 -9.91 16.87
N TRP A 263 -17.23 -11.09 17.38
CA TRP A 263 -17.49 -12.30 16.61
C TRP A 263 -18.85 -12.28 15.88
N GLY A 264 -18.86 -12.72 14.64
CA GLY A 264 -20.07 -12.95 13.83
C GLY A 264 -20.86 -11.71 13.46
N GLY A 265 -20.33 -10.50 13.66
CA GLY A 265 -21.00 -9.26 13.26
C GLY A 265 -22.19 -8.84 14.15
N LYS A 266 -22.37 -9.48 15.31
CA LYS A 266 -23.59 -9.30 16.15
C LYS A 266 -23.36 -8.55 17.46
N GLN A 267 -22.12 -8.46 17.95
CA GLN A 267 -21.79 -7.85 19.23
C GLN A 267 -20.71 -6.80 19.07
N PHE A 268 -20.97 -5.58 19.51
CA PHE A 268 -19.95 -4.52 19.53
C PHE A 268 -18.90 -4.82 20.58
N GLU A 269 -17.64 -4.54 20.26
CA GLU A 269 -16.55 -4.57 21.21
C GLU A 269 -16.67 -3.35 22.14
N LEU A 270 -16.84 -3.60 23.44
CA LEU A 270 -16.89 -2.54 24.45
C LEU A 270 -15.47 -2.01 24.75
N PHE A 271 -14.46 -2.84 24.58
CA PHE A 271 -13.06 -2.47 24.77
C PHE A 271 -12.23 -3.14 23.66
N LEU A 272 -11.24 -2.40 23.12
CA LEU A 272 -10.18 -3.03 22.34
C LEU A 272 -9.32 -3.85 23.31
N PRO A 273 -9.08 -5.15 23.08
CA PRO A 273 -8.09 -5.86 23.84
C PRO A 273 -6.75 -5.16 23.62
N ALA A 274 -6.19 -4.65 24.70
CA ALA A 274 -4.83 -4.15 24.71
C ALA A 274 -3.88 -5.35 24.63
N ASP A 275 -3.63 -5.84 23.41
CA ASP A 275 -2.49 -6.72 23.18
C ASP A 275 -1.26 -5.82 23.05
N PRO A 276 -0.33 -5.85 24.01
CA PRO A 276 0.87 -5.03 23.95
C PRO A 276 1.69 -5.28 22.68
N SER A 277 1.65 -6.50 22.13
CA SER A 277 2.34 -6.85 20.86
C SER A 277 1.73 -6.18 19.62
N GLU A 278 0.52 -5.62 19.72
CA GLU A 278 -0.15 -4.90 18.64
C GLU A 278 0.11 -3.37 18.66
N ARG A 279 0.87 -2.86 19.63
CA ARG A 279 1.27 -1.45 19.66
C ARG A 279 2.37 -1.20 18.63
N GLY A 280 2.09 -0.31 17.68
CA GLY A 280 3.01 -0.02 16.58
C GLY A 280 4.38 0.45 17.07
N CYS A 281 4.44 1.26 18.12
CA CYS A 281 5.70 1.75 18.69
C CYS A 281 6.56 0.61 19.27
N GLN A 282 5.98 -0.38 19.93
CA GLN A 282 6.72 -1.53 20.48
C GLN A 282 7.34 -2.39 19.38
N MET A 283 6.56 -2.69 18.32
CA MET A 283 7.07 -3.46 17.19
C MET A 283 8.28 -2.78 16.52
N TRP A 284 8.33 -1.44 16.55
CA TRP A 284 9.41 -0.66 15.96
C TRP A 284 10.51 -0.27 16.95
N GLY A 285 10.43 -0.69 18.23
CA GLY A 285 11.40 -0.36 19.28
C GLY A 285 11.48 1.14 19.58
N LEU A 286 10.41 1.87 19.34
CA LEU A 286 10.38 3.33 19.51
C LEU A 286 9.75 3.78 20.83
N CYS A 287 9.15 2.85 21.60
CA CYS A 287 8.51 3.17 22.88
C CYS A 287 9.48 3.52 24.00
N ASP A 288 10.75 3.12 23.87
CA ASP A 288 11.80 3.40 24.85
C ASP A 288 12.72 4.57 24.42
N MET A 289 12.37 5.27 23.37
CA MET A 289 13.12 6.47 22.98
C MET A 289 12.65 7.64 23.83
N PRO A 290 13.58 8.38 24.47
CA PRO A 290 13.22 9.63 25.14
C PRO A 290 12.59 10.57 24.13
N ASP A 291 11.58 11.36 24.56
CA ASP A 291 11.02 12.42 23.77
C ASP A 291 12.10 13.45 23.40
N LYS A 292 11.76 14.41 22.55
CA LYS A 292 12.72 15.44 22.08
C LYS A 292 13.35 16.25 23.21
N ASP A 293 12.80 16.16 24.40
CA ASP A 293 13.25 16.86 25.62
C ASP A 293 14.06 15.97 26.57
N GLY A 294 14.24 14.66 26.22
CA GLY A 294 15.08 13.71 26.96
C GLY A 294 14.38 13.05 28.16
N GLU A 295 13.07 13.15 28.28
CA GLU A 295 12.29 12.48 29.32
C GLU A 295 11.68 11.17 28.79
N PHE A 296 11.74 10.11 29.61
CA PHE A 296 11.05 8.85 29.32
C PHE A 296 9.56 9.00 29.66
N SER A 297 8.68 8.90 28.67
CA SER A 297 7.24 8.84 28.92
C SER A 297 6.91 7.53 29.68
N ALA A 298 6.32 7.70 30.86
CA ALA A 298 5.89 6.61 31.74
C ALA A 298 4.65 5.89 31.20
#